data_69aef0e8b91e8c9cb52890774d53a8e8
#
_entry.id   69aef0e8b91e8c9cb52890774d53a8e8
#
_cell.length_a   1.000
_cell.length_b   1.000
_cell.length_c   1.000
_cell.angle_alpha   90.00
_cell.angle_beta   90.00
_cell.angle_gamma   90.00
#
_symmetry.space_group_name_H-M   'P 1'
#
loop_
_entity.id
_entity.type
_entity.pdbx_description
1 polymer ?
#
loop_
_entity_poly.entity_id
_entity_poly.type
_entity_poly.pdbx_seq_one_letter_code
_entity_poly.pdbx_strand_id
1 'polypeptide(L)'
;MSASSESRNATRVISITARNVAHRMALMLCATAMALFTMQAFAHHGWAWAQEEQSELKGTITEISMAPPHPALRVKDQDGRVWQVDLGNPSQTQRSGFSGDTAKVGDDITVLGNRTKEPNKAHIKAVRITVGGKQYDMYPERIKQ
;
A
#
# COMPACT_ATOMS: atom_id res chain seq x y z
N MET A 1 13.35 -16.17 -69.78
CA MET A 1 13.22 -14.88 -69.01
C MET A 1 12.43 -15.06 -67.69
N SER A 2 12.57 -16.16 -66.96
CA SER A 2 11.73 -16.45 -65.78
C SER A 2 12.42 -16.28 -64.44
N ALA A 3 13.75 -16.26 -64.37
CA ALA A 3 14.50 -16.27 -63.09
C ALA A 3 14.50 -14.92 -62.33
N SER A 4 14.19 -13.82 -62.99
CA SER A 4 14.26 -12.46 -62.37
C SER A 4 13.04 -12.09 -61.48
N SER A 5 11.92 -12.77 -61.63
CA SER A 5 10.68 -12.48 -60.87
C SER A 5 10.64 -13.22 -59.53
N GLU A 6 11.15 -14.45 -59.50
CA GLU A 6 11.19 -15.30 -58.28
C GLU A 6 12.15 -14.72 -57.19
N SER A 7 13.32 -14.24 -57.62
CA SER A 7 14.29 -13.62 -56.72
C SER A 7 13.74 -12.39 -56.03
N ARG A 8 12.97 -11.53 -56.76
CA ARG A 8 12.37 -10.31 -56.21
C ARG A 8 11.25 -10.58 -55.25
N ASN A 9 10.48 -11.64 -55.44
CA ASN A 9 9.41 -12.04 -54.56
C ASN A 9 9.93 -12.62 -53.24
N ALA A 10 11.00 -13.48 -53.30
CA ALA A 10 11.61 -14.06 -52.11
C ALA A 10 12.20 -12.94 -51.19
N THR A 11 12.92 -11.98 -51.75
CA THR A 11 13.50 -10.86 -50.99
C THR A 11 12.41 -10.00 -50.35
N ARG A 12 11.30 -9.77 -51.05
CA ARG A 12 10.16 -8.97 -50.53
C ARG A 12 9.44 -9.65 -49.37
N VAL A 13 9.22 -10.95 -49.46
CA VAL A 13 8.60 -11.76 -48.38
C VAL A 13 9.48 -11.78 -47.14
N ILE A 14 10.78 -12.00 -47.27
CA ILE A 14 11.75 -12.01 -46.15
C ILE A 14 11.77 -10.64 -45.45
N SER A 15 11.73 -9.53 -46.18
CA SER A 15 11.75 -8.18 -45.60
C SER A 15 10.47 -7.83 -44.85
N ILE A 16 9.31 -8.34 -45.29
CA ILE A 16 8.02 -8.14 -44.61
C ILE A 16 7.98 -8.96 -43.32
N THR A 17 8.47 -10.19 -43.34
CA THR A 17 8.51 -11.06 -42.16
C THR A 17 9.44 -10.51 -41.10
N ALA A 18 10.62 -10.02 -41.47
CA ALA A 18 11.57 -9.41 -40.53
C ALA A 18 11.01 -8.13 -39.87
N ARG A 19 10.32 -7.26 -40.63
CA ARG A 19 9.65 -6.08 -40.07
C ARG A 19 8.53 -6.44 -39.11
N ASN A 20 7.74 -7.45 -39.40
CA ASN A 20 6.66 -7.90 -38.52
C ASN A 20 7.17 -8.52 -37.22
N VAL A 21 8.29 -9.25 -37.28
CA VAL A 21 8.96 -9.79 -36.09
C VAL A 21 9.52 -8.66 -35.22
N ALA A 22 10.21 -7.70 -35.83
CA ALA A 22 10.74 -6.54 -35.09
C ALA A 22 9.64 -5.70 -34.43
N HIS A 23 8.51 -5.48 -35.11
CA HIS A 23 7.34 -4.78 -34.51
C HIS A 23 6.73 -5.55 -33.34
N ARG A 24 6.58 -6.86 -33.45
CA ARG A 24 6.03 -7.69 -32.38
C ARG A 24 6.98 -7.71 -31.17
N MET A 25 8.28 -7.77 -31.37
CA MET A 25 9.27 -7.68 -30.28
C MET A 25 9.26 -6.30 -29.62
N ALA A 26 9.16 -5.20 -30.38
CA ALA A 26 9.06 -3.86 -29.83
C ALA A 26 7.79 -3.67 -29.00
N LEU A 27 6.63 -4.17 -29.48
CA LEU A 27 5.39 -4.13 -28.74
C LEU A 27 5.43 -4.96 -27.44
N MET A 28 6.07 -6.13 -27.46
CA MET A 28 6.26 -6.95 -26.25
C MET A 28 7.20 -6.27 -25.25
N LEU A 29 8.28 -5.63 -25.70
CA LEU A 29 9.17 -4.87 -24.81
C LEU A 29 8.45 -3.66 -24.17
N CYS A 30 7.64 -2.93 -24.94
CA CYS A 30 6.85 -1.81 -24.42
C CYS A 30 5.79 -2.28 -23.40
N ALA A 31 5.14 -3.42 -23.64
CA ALA A 31 4.16 -3.99 -22.73
C ALA A 31 4.79 -4.43 -21.40
N THR A 32 5.97 -5.06 -21.46
CA THR A 32 6.72 -5.45 -20.25
C THR A 32 7.25 -4.24 -19.48
N ALA A 33 7.73 -3.21 -20.16
CA ALA A 33 8.17 -1.98 -19.52
C ALA A 33 7.01 -1.26 -18.81
N MET A 34 5.83 -1.16 -19.44
CA MET A 34 4.63 -0.60 -18.82
C MET A 34 4.16 -1.42 -17.60
N ALA A 35 4.22 -2.75 -17.66
CA ALA A 35 3.85 -3.61 -16.53
C ALA A 35 4.78 -3.44 -15.32
N LEU A 36 6.06 -3.19 -15.54
CA LEU A 36 7.03 -2.94 -14.46
C LEU A 36 6.85 -1.56 -13.80
N PHE A 37 6.39 -0.56 -14.56
CA PHE A 37 6.10 0.77 -14.00
C PHE A 37 4.85 0.79 -13.12
N THR A 38 3.85 -0.04 -13.39
CA THR A 38 2.60 -0.07 -12.61
C THR A 38 2.75 -0.75 -11.25
N MET A 39 3.73 -1.64 -11.05
CA MET A 39 3.94 -2.32 -9.77
C MET A 39 4.53 -1.41 -8.66
N GLN A 40 5.22 -0.34 -9.01
CA GLN A 40 5.78 0.59 -8.01
C GLN A 40 4.75 1.58 -7.45
N ALA A 41 3.67 1.86 -8.18
CA ALA A 41 2.67 2.83 -7.76
C ALA A 41 1.83 2.37 -6.55
N PHE A 42 1.61 1.07 -6.38
CA PHE A 42 0.80 0.55 -5.28
C PHE A 42 1.51 0.50 -3.92
N ALA A 43 2.85 0.42 -3.90
CA ALA A 43 3.61 0.35 -2.65
C ALA A 43 3.71 1.68 -1.90
N HIS A 44 3.59 2.82 -2.59
CA HIS A 44 3.75 4.16 -1.99
C HIS A 44 2.45 4.83 -1.54
N HIS A 45 1.30 4.44 -2.08
CA HIS A 45 0.03 5.12 -1.77
C HIS A 45 -0.44 4.96 -0.31
N GLY A 46 -0.06 3.87 0.36
CA GLY A 46 -0.47 3.62 1.75
C GLY A 46 0.22 4.51 2.80
N TRP A 47 1.39 5.12 2.48
CA TRP A 47 2.21 5.89 3.43
C TRP A 47 2.56 7.30 2.96
N ALA A 48 2.26 7.66 1.72
CA ALA A 48 2.65 8.95 1.11
C ALA A 48 2.10 10.18 1.85
N TRP A 49 0.95 10.04 2.51
CA TRP A 49 0.31 11.08 3.31
C TRP A 49 0.86 11.21 4.73
N ALA A 50 1.58 10.20 5.23
CA ALA A 50 2.13 10.16 6.58
C ALA A 50 3.52 10.78 6.63
N GLN A 51 3.87 11.35 7.79
CA GLN A 51 5.20 11.83 8.12
C GLN A 51 6.17 10.65 8.22
N GLU A 52 7.46 10.91 8.09
CA GLU A 52 8.49 9.87 8.27
C GLU A 52 8.77 9.57 9.75
N GLU A 53 8.55 10.56 10.62
CA GLU A 53 8.73 10.42 12.06
C GLU A 53 7.57 9.67 12.70
N GLN A 54 7.90 8.82 13.66
CA GLN A 54 6.93 8.14 14.50
C GLN A 54 6.70 8.94 15.78
N SER A 55 5.46 8.93 16.24
CA SER A 55 5.06 9.54 17.50
C SER A 55 4.07 8.64 18.23
N GLU A 56 3.99 8.81 19.54
CA GLU A 56 2.96 8.17 20.34
C GLU A 56 1.70 9.02 20.39
N LEU A 57 0.55 8.35 20.35
CA LEU A 57 -0.76 8.88 20.68
C LEU A 57 -1.34 8.02 21.80
N LYS A 58 -1.71 8.65 22.91
CA LYS A 58 -2.40 8.00 24.02
C LYS A 58 -3.82 8.52 24.12
N GLY A 59 -4.76 7.64 24.39
CA GLY A 59 -6.17 8.01 24.52
C GLY A 59 -7.08 6.84 24.78
N THR A 60 -8.37 7.06 24.60
CA THR A 60 -9.42 6.07 24.81
C THR A 60 -10.10 5.76 23.49
N ILE A 61 -10.36 4.50 23.23
CA ILE A 61 -11.06 4.06 22.01
C ILE A 61 -12.51 4.50 22.07
N THR A 62 -12.98 5.21 21.05
CA THR A 62 -14.39 5.66 20.92
C THR A 62 -15.15 4.94 19.82
N GLU A 63 -14.43 4.32 18.86
CA GLU A 63 -15.02 3.53 17.78
C GLU A 63 -14.02 2.49 17.26
N ILE A 64 -14.53 1.32 16.88
CA ILE A 64 -13.76 0.24 16.26
C ILE A 64 -14.44 -0.12 14.95
N SER A 65 -13.73 -0.03 13.83
CA SER A 65 -14.18 -0.47 12.51
C SER A 65 -13.17 -1.46 11.94
N MET A 66 -13.62 -2.69 11.74
CA MET A 66 -12.82 -3.74 11.08
C MET A 66 -13.20 -3.91 9.60
N ALA A 67 -14.02 -2.98 9.07
CA ALA A 67 -14.51 -3.04 7.70
C ALA A 67 -13.38 -2.81 6.67
N PRO A 68 -13.38 -3.56 5.54
CA PRO A 68 -12.51 -3.27 4.42
C PRO A 68 -12.82 -1.88 3.82
N PRO A 69 -11.89 -1.24 3.13
CA PRO A 69 -10.55 -1.73 2.80
C PRO A 69 -9.51 -1.55 3.91
N HIS A 70 -9.78 -0.72 4.90
CA HIS A 70 -8.82 -0.37 5.96
C HIS A 70 -9.50 -0.39 7.33
N PRO A 71 -9.21 -1.41 8.16
CA PRO A 71 -9.55 -1.36 9.57
C PRO A 71 -9.02 -0.09 10.23
N ALA A 72 -9.84 0.52 11.08
CA ALA A 72 -9.51 1.78 11.73
C ALA A 72 -10.15 1.88 13.12
N LEU A 73 -9.56 2.73 13.98
CA LEU A 73 -10.11 3.11 15.28
C LEU A 73 -10.36 4.62 15.31
N ARG A 74 -11.30 5.04 16.15
CA ARG A 74 -11.39 6.41 16.65
C ARG A 74 -10.87 6.44 18.07
N VAL A 75 -9.93 7.34 18.33
CA VAL A 75 -9.28 7.47 19.64
C VAL A 75 -9.37 8.91 20.10
N LYS A 76 -9.97 9.13 21.25
CA LYS A 76 -10.01 10.45 21.89
C LYS A 76 -8.79 10.60 22.80
N ASP A 77 -7.96 11.60 22.52
CA ASP A 77 -6.78 11.92 23.34
C ASP A 77 -7.15 12.68 24.64
N GLN A 78 -6.14 12.98 25.44
CA GLN A 78 -6.33 13.68 26.73
C GLN A 78 -6.86 15.10 26.56
N ASP A 79 -6.62 15.74 25.40
CA ASP A 79 -7.11 17.09 25.08
C ASP A 79 -8.55 17.05 24.53
N GLY A 80 -9.15 15.87 24.41
CA GLY A 80 -10.50 15.67 23.90
C GLY A 80 -10.59 15.61 22.37
N ARG A 81 -9.46 15.66 21.65
CA ARG A 81 -9.42 15.56 20.19
C ARG A 81 -9.60 14.12 19.76
N VAL A 82 -10.46 13.90 18.77
CA VAL A 82 -10.70 12.56 18.22
C VAL A 82 -9.81 12.33 17.00
N TRP A 83 -8.97 11.31 17.11
CA TRP A 83 -8.04 10.86 16.07
C TRP A 83 -8.61 9.72 15.26
N GLN A 84 -8.40 9.74 13.96
CA GLN A 84 -8.51 8.56 13.12
C GLN A 84 -7.19 7.80 13.17
N VAL A 85 -7.25 6.53 13.55
CA VAL A 85 -6.11 5.63 13.63
C VAL A 85 -6.30 4.54 12.58
N ASP A 86 -5.58 4.64 11.46
CA ASP A 86 -5.59 3.59 10.45
C ASP A 86 -4.70 2.43 10.91
N LEU A 87 -5.24 1.25 10.94
CA LEU A 87 -4.52 0.00 11.22
C LEU A 87 -3.82 -0.52 9.95
N GLY A 88 -3.32 -1.75 9.96
CA GLY A 88 -2.90 -2.46 8.77
C GLY A 88 -4.07 -2.75 7.83
N ASN A 89 -3.78 -3.25 6.63
CA ASN A 89 -4.84 -3.85 5.83
C ASN A 89 -5.45 -5.06 6.59
N PRO A 90 -6.61 -5.60 6.18
CA PRO A 90 -7.27 -6.67 6.94
C PRO A 90 -6.35 -7.85 7.29
N SER A 91 -5.51 -8.31 6.35
CA SER A 91 -4.61 -9.43 6.59
C SER A 91 -3.44 -9.07 7.53
N GLN A 92 -2.91 -7.85 7.47
CA GLN A 92 -1.86 -7.37 8.39
C GLN A 92 -2.40 -7.19 9.81
N THR A 93 -3.59 -6.59 9.94
CA THR A 93 -4.26 -6.43 11.23
C THR A 93 -4.52 -7.79 11.86
N GLN A 94 -5.02 -8.76 11.11
CA GLN A 94 -5.25 -10.12 11.60
C GLN A 94 -3.94 -10.81 12.01
N ARG A 95 -2.86 -10.69 11.22
CA ARG A 95 -1.54 -11.26 11.56
C ARG A 95 -0.92 -10.65 12.81
N SER A 96 -1.22 -9.39 13.14
CA SER A 96 -0.80 -8.79 14.41
C SER A 96 -1.47 -9.42 15.62
N GLY A 97 -2.53 -10.19 15.41
CA GLY A 97 -3.38 -10.76 16.46
C GLY A 97 -4.47 -9.81 16.95
N PHE A 98 -4.61 -8.62 16.34
CA PHE A 98 -5.69 -7.70 16.64
C PHE A 98 -6.96 -8.06 15.86
N SER A 99 -8.08 -8.07 16.56
CA SER A 99 -9.42 -8.26 15.99
C SER A 99 -10.41 -7.33 16.69
N GLY A 100 -11.64 -7.24 16.18
CA GLY A 100 -12.70 -6.46 16.84
C GLY A 100 -13.03 -6.91 18.28
N ASP A 101 -12.65 -8.14 18.64
CA ASP A 101 -12.93 -8.72 19.96
C ASP A 101 -11.75 -8.53 20.94
N THR A 102 -10.59 -8.07 20.48
CA THR A 102 -9.39 -7.88 21.33
C THR A 102 -9.36 -6.53 22.04
N ALA A 103 -10.26 -5.63 21.68
CA ALA A 103 -10.45 -4.34 22.32
C ALA A 103 -11.92 -3.94 22.26
N LYS A 104 -12.34 -3.01 23.11
CA LYS A 104 -13.70 -2.46 23.13
C LYS A 104 -13.66 -0.94 23.27
N VAL A 105 -14.76 -0.31 22.91
CA VAL A 105 -14.98 1.12 23.19
C VAL A 105 -14.86 1.38 24.69
N GLY A 106 -14.08 2.40 25.04
CA GLY A 106 -13.75 2.74 26.43
C GLY A 106 -12.40 2.21 26.90
N ASP A 107 -11.74 1.32 26.16
CA ASP A 107 -10.40 0.85 26.52
C ASP A 107 -9.34 1.94 26.25
N ASP A 108 -8.36 2.01 27.14
CA ASP A 108 -7.18 2.85 26.94
C ASP A 108 -6.26 2.22 25.91
N ILE A 109 -5.69 3.06 25.04
CA ILE A 109 -4.81 2.65 23.96
C ILE A 109 -3.59 3.56 23.87
N THR A 110 -2.45 2.96 23.56
CA THR A 110 -1.26 3.68 23.07
C THR A 110 -1.01 3.27 21.62
N VAL A 111 -0.89 4.25 20.74
CA VAL A 111 -0.61 4.07 19.31
C VAL A 111 0.76 4.63 19.01
N LEU A 112 1.69 3.79 18.57
CA LEU A 112 2.93 4.20 17.91
C LEU A 112 2.67 4.26 16.42
N GLY A 113 2.91 5.40 15.79
CA GLY A 113 2.63 5.54 14.36
C GLY A 113 3.10 6.85 13.75
N ASN A 114 2.80 7.01 12.48
CA ASN A 114 3.18 8.15 11.67
C ASN A 114 1.97 9.05 11.46
N ARG A 115 2.03 10.29 11.95
CA ARG A 115 0.95 11.27 11.79
C ARG A 115 0.85 11.73 10.34
N THR A 116 -0.31 12.25 9.97
CA THR A 116 -0.48 12.91 8.68
C THR A 116 0.44 14.13 8.54
N LYS A 117 0.83 14.43 7.29
CA LYS A 117 1.52 15.67 6.92
C LYS A 117 0.61 16.90 6.99
N GLU A 118 -0.71 16.70 7.01
CA GLU A 118 -1.70 17.77 7.12
C GLU A 118 -1.83 18.25 8.57
N PRO A 119 -1.38 19.47 8.92
CA PRO A 119 -1.21 19.89 10.33
C PRO A 119 -2.52 19.98 11.13
N ASN A 120 -3.64 20.20 10.44
CA ASN A 120 -4.95 20.38 11.10
C ASN A 120 -5.78 19.09 11.19
N LYS A 121 -5.26 17.97 10.69
CA LYS A 121 -5.95 16.69 10.63
C LYS A 121 -5.48 15.77 11.76
N ALA A 122 -6.41 15.26 12.56
CA ALA A 122 -6.12 14.26 13.59
C ALA A 122 -6.15 12.87 12.96
N HIS A 123 -5.04 12.47 12.33
CA HIS A 123 -4.95 11.23 11.59
C HIS A 123 -3.54 10.63 11.77
N ILE A 124 -3.48 9.34 12.10
CA ILE A 124 -2.24 8.61 12.34
C ILE A 124 -2.32 7.21 11.73
N LYS A 125 -1.26 6.76 11.08
CA LYS A 125 -1.08 5.39 10.61
C LYS A 125 -0.39 4.60 11.70
N ALA A 126 -1.08 3.64 12.31
CA ALA A 126 -0.52 2.83 13.36
C ALA A 126 0.55 1.85 12.83
N VAL A 127 1.70 1.84 13.47
CA VAL A 127 2.76 0.84 13.30
C VAL A 127 2.61 -0.25 14.37
N ARG A 128 2.32 0.17 15.61
CA ARG A 128 2.00 -0.68 16.76
C ARG A 128 0.86 -0.05 17.55
N ILE A 129 0.00 -0.87 18.11
CA ILE A 129 -0.95 -0.45 19.14
C ILE A 129 -0.75 -1.30 20.39
N THR A 130 -1.02 -0.70 21.55
CA THR A 130 -0.99 -1.38 22.85
C THR A 130 -2.32 -1.17 23.55
N VAL A 131 -3.01 -2.24 23.87
CA VAL A 131 -4.29 -2.24 24.59
C VAL A 131 -4.23 -3.29 25.71
N GLY A 132 -4.62 -2.93 26.93
CA GLY A 132 -4.56 -3.85 28.07
C GLY A 132 -3.18 -4.43 28.33
N GLY A 133 -2.12 -3.67 28.04
CA GLY A 133 -0.72 -4.12 28.18
C GLY A 133 -0.22 -5.04 27.06
N LYS A 134 -1.05 -5.47 26.14
CA LYS A 134 -0.67 -6.30 25.00
C LYS A 134 -0.38 -5.45 23.77
N GLN A 135 0.74 -5.76 23.10
CA GLN A 135 1.19 -5.10 21.87
C GLN A 135 0.72 -5.88 20.64
N TYR A 136 0.33 -5.13 19.62
CA TYR A 136 -0.10 -5.62 18.31
C TYR A 136 0.66 -4.87 17.23
N ASP A 137 1.57 -5.55 16.54
CA ASP A 137 2.43 -4.95 15.53
C ASP A 137 1.78 -5.05 14.15
N MET A 138 1.27 -3.91 13.67
CA MET A 138 0.68 -3.81 12.33
C MET A 138 1.75 -3.87 11.24
N TYR A 139 2.93 -3.24 11.53
CA TYR A 139 4.06 -3.15 10.61
C TYR A 139 5.37 -3.31 11.41
N PRO A 140 5.71 -4.54 11.84
CA PRO A 140 6.89 -4.78 12.68
C PRO A 140 8.20 -4.29 12.04
N GLU A 141 8.29 -4.36 10.71
CA GLU A 141 9.45 -3.91 9.94
C GLU A 141 9.65 -2.38 9.93
N ARG A 142 8.64 -1.63 10.38
CA ARG A 142 8.68 -0.16 10.43
C ARG A 142 8.90 0.40 11.82
N ILE A 143 8.94 -0.42 12.85
CA ILE A 143 9.16 0.04 14.22
C ILE A 143 10.58 0.58 14.33
N LYS A 144 10.72 1.88 14.57
CA LYS A 144 12.01 2.52 14.82
C LYS A 144 12.37 2.32 16.29
N GLN A 145 13.60 1.89 16.53
CA GLN A 145 14.21 1.78 17.86
C GLN A 145 14.76 3.13 18.29
#